data_2eba333c3534501a8a384dd7824f7b5b
#
_entry.id   2eba333c3534501a8a384dd7824f7b5b
#
_cell.length_a   1.000
_cell.length_b   1.000
_cell.length_c   1.000
_cell.angle_alpha   90.00
_cell.angle_beta   90.00
_cell.angle_gamma   90.00
#
_symmetry.space_group_name_H-M   'P 1'
#
loop_
_entity.id
_entity.type
_entity.pdbx_description
1 polymer ?
#
loop_
_entity_poly.entity_id
_entity_poly.type
_entity_poly.pdbx_seq_one_letter_code
_entity_poly.pdbx_strand_id
1 'polypeptide(L)'
;MRSTFKTLFYINRQKTKANGLTSILCRITIDGKNSVITTNEECKPAEWNSKQGITTDKKTNLRLQSFRELVEKTYQELLLKQYSVNFYAASAG
;
A
#
# COMPACT_ATOMS: atom_id res chain seq x y z
N MET A 1 10.90 -20.65 -2.51
CA MET A 1 10.54 -19.87 -1.31
C MET A 1 9.59 -18.74 -1.68
N ARG A 2 8.51 -18.59 -0.96
CA ARG A 2 7.54 -17.56 -1.27
C ARG A 2 7.92 -16.24 -0.62
N SER A 3 7.84 -15.15 -1.40
CA SER A 3 7.97 -13.82 -0.84
C SER A 3 6.76 -13.48 0.02
N THR A 4 7.01 -12.85 1.15
CA THR A 4 5.95 -12.36 2.03
C THR A 4 5.59 -10.95 1.59
N PHE A 5 4.31 -10.73 1.29
CA PHE A 5 3.81 -9.41 0.88
C PHE A 5 2.62 -9.04 1.73
N LYS A 6 2.72 -7.91 2.42
CA LYS A 6 1.64 -7.40 3.27
C LYS A 6 1.47 -5.91 3.05
N THR A 7 0.23 -5.46 3.13
CA THR A 7 -0.10 -4.04 3.08
C THR A 7 -0.86 -3.64 4.32
N LEU A 8 -0.60 -2.44 4.83
CA LEU A 8 -1.27 -1.91 6.00
C LEU A 8 -1.52 -0.42 5.78
N PHE A 9 -2.77 0.01 5.93
CA PHE A 9 -3.11 1.43 5.93
C PHE A 9 -3.07 1.97 7.35
N TYR A 10 -2.52 3.17 7.51
CA TYR A 10 -2.47 3.84 8.81
C TYR A 10 -2.37 5.34 8.61
N ILE A 11 -2.54 6.08 9.70
CA ILE A 11 -2.40 7.54 9.70
C ILE A 11 -1.36 7.94 10.72
N ASN A 12 -0.74 9.11 10.50
CA ASN A 12 0.14 9.71 11.48
C ASN A 12 -0.53 10.97 12.04
N ARG A 13 -1.08 10.86 13.24
CA ARG A 13 -1.83 11.94 13.87
C ARG A 13 -1.00 13.17 14.13
N GLN A 14 0.31 13.00 14.28
CA GLN A 14 1.23 14.12 14.52
C GLN A 14 1.39 15.00 13.26
N LYS A 15 1.07 14.47 12.10
CA LYS A 15 1.14 15.19 10.83
C LYS A 15 -0.21 15.69 10.34
N THR A 16 -1.14 15.89 11.27
CA THR A 16 -2.46 16.45 10.93
C THR A 16 -2.29 17.89 10.44
N LYS A 17 -2.92 18.19 9.32
CA LYS A 17 -2.85 19.53 8.71
C LYS A 17 -3.71 20.52 9.46
N ALA A 18 -3.53 21.81 9.16
CA ALA A 18 -4.31 22.89 9.77
C ALA A 18 -5.83 22.73 9.52
N ASN A 19 -6.23 22.09 8.42
CA ASN A 19 -7.63 21.83 8.12
C ASN A 19 -8.20 20.62 8.87
N GLY A 20 -7.43 20.00 9.76
CA GLY A 20 -7.87 18.86 10.55
C GLY A 20 -7.76 17.51 9.86
N LEU A 21 -7.21 17.46 8.65
CA LEU A 21 -7.04 16.22 7.89
C LEU A 21 -5.61 15.71 7.99
N THR A 22 -5.48 14.40 7.97
CA THR A 22 -4.17 13.74 7.91
C THR A 22 -4.14 12.78 6.74
N SER A 23 -2.96 12.62 6.15
CA SER A 23 -2.78 11.71 5.02
C SER A 23 -2.85 10.25 5.48
N ILE A 24 -3.50 9.43 4.69
CA ILE A 24 -3.53 7.99 4.89
C ILE A 24 -2.31 7.41 4.20
N LEU A 25 -1.54 6.64 4.96
CA LEU A 25 -0.29 6.05 4.48
C LEU A 25 -0.48 4.55 4.29
N CYS A 26 0.26 4.00 3.35
CA CYS A 26 0.28 2.55 3.10
C CYS A 26 1.67 2.02 3.41
N ARG A 27 1.76 1.11 4.36
CA ARG A 27 3.00 0.40 4.65
C ARG A 27 2.99 -0.91 3.88
N ILE A 28 4.02 -1.12 3.09
CA ILE A 28 4.21 -2.35 2.33
C ILE A 28 5.37 -3.09 2.96
N THR A 29 5.14 -4.33 3.33
CA THR A 29 6.18 -5.20 3.89
C THR A 29 6.45 -6.34 2.90
N ILE A 30 7.69 -6.43 2.44
CA ILE A 30 8.15 -7.49 1.53
C ILE A 30 9.35 -8.16 2.16
N ASP A 31 9.21 -9.43 2.51
CA ASP A 31 10.30 -10.24 3.09
C ASP A 31 10.95 -9.56 4.30
N GLY A 32 10.12 -8.97 5.16
CA GLY A 32 10.57 -8.30 6.36
C GLY A 32 11.04 -6.87 6.17
N LYS A 33 11.10 -6.37 4.94
CA LYS A 33 11.47 -4.99 4.64
C LYS A 33 10.24 -4.13 4.47
N ASN A 34 10.23 -2.98 5.13
CA ASN A 34 9.09 -2.07 5.12
C ASN A 34 9.36 -0.88 4.20
N SER A 35 8.35 -0.51 3.45
CA SER A 35 8.33 0.72 2.67
C SER A 35 7.01 1.42 2.92
N VAL A 36 7.03 2.76 2.94
CA VAL A 36 5.84 3.56 3.19
C VAL A 36 5.60 4.46 1.99
N ILE A 37 4.37 4.43 1.48
CA ILE A 37 3.96 5.31 0.40
C ILE A 37 2.68 6.02 0.80
N THR A 38 2.44 7.21 0.21
CA THR A 38 1.20 7.93 0.45
C THR A 38 0.12 7.44 -0.52
N THR A 39 -1.10 7.30 0.00
CA THR A 39 -2.24 6.91 -0.83
C THR A 39 -2.86 8.07 -1.58
N ASN A 40 -2.44 9.31 -1.26
CA ASN A 40 -3.08 10.55 -1.72
C ASN A 40 -4.51 10.72 -1.21
N GLU A 41 -4.92 9.94 -0.22
CA GLU A 41 -6.20 10.08 0.46
C GLU A 41 -5.98 10.66 1.84
N GLU A 42 -6.99 11.37 2.34
CA GLU A 42 -6.94 12.03 3.64
C GLU A 42 -8.20 11.73 4.43
N CYS A 43 -8.09 11.77 5.75
CA CYS A 43 -9.24 11.63 6.63
C CYS A 43 -9.00 12.37 7.92
N LYS A 44 -10.07 12.57 8.70
CA LYS A 44 -9.95 13.10 10.05
C LYS A 44 -9.44 12.00 10.97
N PRO A 45 -8.46 12.28 11.84
CA PRO A 45 -7.95 11.25 12.75
C PRO A 45 -9.02 10.58 13.59
N ALA A 46 -10.05 11.32 13.99
CA ALA A 46 -11.15 10.78 14.79
C ALA A 46 -12.01 9.77 14.03
N GLU A 47 -11.99 9.82 12.70
CA GLU A 47 -12.77 8.93 11.85
C GLU A 47 -12.01 7.67 11.45
N TRP A 48 -10.73 7.60 11.78
CA TRP A 48 -9.88 6.48 11.39
C TRP A 48 -10.03 5.31 12.34
N ASN A 49 -10.27 4.12 11.79
CA ASN A 49 -10.32 2.87 12.55
C ASN A 49 -9.01 2.11 12.35
N SER A 50 -8.15 2.15 13.36
CA SER A 50 -6.83 1.51 13.28
C SER A 50 -6.91 -0.01 13.19
N LYS A 51 -7.92 -0.61 13.79
CA LYS A 51 -8.09 -2.07 13.79
C LYS A 51 -8.41 -2.60 12.41
N GLN A 52 -9.25 -1.89 11.68
CA GLN A 52 -9.70 -2.31 10.35
C GLN A 52 -8.93 -1.63 9.23
N GLY A 53 -8.19 -0.55 9.53
CA GLY A 53 -7.48 0.20 8.50
C GLY A 53 -8.41 0.91 7.54
N ILE A 54 -9.54 1.42 8.03
CA ILE A 54 -10.54 2.13 7.23
C ILE A 54 -10.98 3.40 7.95
N THR A 55 -11.66 4.26 7.20
CA THR A 55 -12.29 5.47 7.75
C THR A 55 -13.81 5.31 7.70
N THR A 56 -14.53 6.28 8.26
CA THR A 56 -16.00 6.29 8.23
C THR A 56 -16.56 6.61 6.84
N ASP A 57 -15.76 7.20 5.96
CA ASP A 57 -16.18 7.55 4.61
C ASP A 57 -16.05 6.35 3.67
N LYS A 58 -17.18 5.84 3.20
CA LYS A 58 -17.21 4.69 2.31
C LYS A 58 -16.49 4.93 0.98
N LYS A 59 -16.59 6.15 0.44
CA LYS A 59 -15.91 6.49 -0.82
C LYS A 59 -14.41 6.42 -0.67
N THR A 60 -13.89 6.94 0.44
CA THR A 60 -12.46 6.86 0.73
C THR A 60 -12.03 5.41 0.90
N ASN A 61 -12.83 4.59 1.58
CA ASN A 61 -12.54 3.18 1.76
C ASN A 61 -12.45 2.43 0.42
N LEU A 62 -13.34 2.75 -0.51
CA LEU A 62 -13.31 2.16 -1.85
C LEU A 62 -12.02 2.54 -2.59
N ARG A 63 -11.58 3.79 -2.45
CA ARG A 63 -10.32 4.23 -3.05
C ARG A 63 -9.12 3.54 -2.43
N LEU A 64 -9.14 3.34 -1.11
CA LEU A 64 -8.09 2.61 -0.42
C LEU A 64 -8.02 1.16 -0.88
N GLN A 65 -9.17 0.52 -1.06
CA GLN A 65 -9.22 -0.84 -1.57
C GLN A 65 -8.65 -0.92 -2.98
N SER A 66 -9.04 0.01 -3.85
CA SER A 66 -8.50 0.09 -5.21
C SER A 66 -7.00 0.32 -5.20
N PHE A 67 -6.51 1.16 -4.29
CA PHE A 67 -5.08 1.40 -4.13
C PHE A 67 -4.35 0.13 -3.73
N ARG A 68 -4.90 -0.62 -2.78
CA ARG A 68 -4.31 -1.90 -2.35
C ARG A 68 -4.24 -2.89 -3.51
N GLU A 69 -5.32 -3.01 -4.27
CA GLU A 69 -5.35 -3.90 -5.43
C GLU A 69 -4.31 -3.50 -6.47
N LEU A 70 -4.16 -2.20 -6.71
CA LEU A 70 -3.17 -1.68 -7.64
C LEU A 70 -1.75 -1.99 -7.17
N VAL A 71 -1.47 -1.82 -5.88
CA VAL A 71 -0.16 -2.13 -5.31
C VAL A 71 0.15 -3.62 -5.43
N GLU A 72 -0.80 -4.47 -5.09
CA GLU A 72 -0.62 -5.92 -5.20
C GLU A 72 -0.40 -6.34 -6.65
N LYS A 73 -1.17 -5.78 -7.56
CA LYS A 73 -1.03 -6.06 -8.99
C LYS A 73 0.34 -5.61 -9.49
N THR A 74 0.77 -4.41 -9.12
CA THR A 74 2.08 -3.89 -9.52
C THR A 74 3.21 -4.77 -9.00
N TYR A 75 3.09 -5.24 -7.75
CA TYR A 75 4.08 -6.15 -7.17
C TYR A 75 4.14 -7.46 -7.96
N GLN A 76 3.00 -8.03 -8.29
CA GLN A 76 2.96 -9.27 -9.07
C GLN A 76 3.54 -9.08 -10.47
N GLU A 77 3.26 -7.95 -11.10
CA GLU A 77 3.83 -7.63 -12.42
C GLU A 77 5.35 -7.49 -12.35
N LEU A 78 5.87 -6.86 -11.31
CA LEU A 78 7.31 -6.73 -11.14
C LEU A 78 7.97 -8.09 -10.93
N LEU A 79 7.34 -8.98 -10.16
CA LEU A 79 7.83 -10.33 -9.99
C LEU A 79 7.86 -11.08 -11.32
N LEU A 80 6.80 -10.99 -12.10
CA LEU A 80 6.72 -11.64 -13.40
C LEU A 80 7.78 -11.11 -14.35
N LYS A 81 7.99 -9.80 -14.37
CA LYS A 81 9.06 -9.20 -15.18
C LYS A 81 10.43 -9.71 -14.76
N GLN A 82 10.66 -9.83 -13.48
CA GLN A 82 11.91 -10.33 -12.94
C GLN A 82 12.18 -11.76 -13.39
N TYR A 83 11.16 -12.60 -13.30
CA TYR A 83 11.27 -13.99 -13.77
C TYR A 83 11.41 -14.05 -15.28
N SER A 84 10.69 -13.22 -16.02
CA SER A 84 10.79 -13.17 -17.46
C SER A 84 12.18 -12.77 -17.93
N VAL A 85 12.78 -11.75 -17.28
CA VAL A 85 14.14 -11.34 -17.60
C VAL A 85 15.12 -12.45 -17.32
N ASN A 86 15.01 -13.13 -16.19
CA ASN A 86 15.86 -14.24 -15.86
C ASN A 86 15.71 -15.40 -16.85
N PHE A 87 14.49 -15.66 -17.27
CA PHE A 87 14.21 -16.68 -18.26
C PHE A 87 14.88 -16.36 -19.59
N TYR A 88 14.76 -15.12 -20.05
CA TYR A 88 15.39 -14.70 -21.29
C TYR A 88 16.91 -14.80 -21.24
N ALA A 89 17.49 -14.40 -20.12
CA ALA A 89 18.94 -14.51 -19.94
C ALA A 89 19.38 -15.97 -20.02
N ALA A 90 18.64 -16.86 -19.40
CA ALA A 90 18.93 -18.30 -19.46
C ALA A 90 18.77 -18.84 -20.87
N SER A 91 17.75 -18.39 -21.60
CA SER A 91 17.52 -18.84 -22.96
C SER A 91 18.57 -18.30 -23.94
N ALA A 92 18.98 -17.07 -23.73
CA ALA A 92 19.96 -16.43 -24.62
C ALA A 92 21.39 -16.91 -24.33
N GLY A 93 21.60 -17.35 -23.12
CA GLY A 93 22.89 -17.84 -22.70
C GLY A 93 23.05 -19.30 -23.02
#